data_d11ed345d7c15a3469360ee39275de27
#
_entry.id   d11ed345d7c15a3469360ee39275de27
#
_cell.length_a   1.000
_cell.length_b   1.000
_cell.length_c   1.000
_cell.angle_alpha   90.00
_cell.angle_beta   90.00
_cell.angle_gamma   90.00
#
_symmetry.space_group_name_H-M   'P 1'
#
loop_
_entity.id
_entity.type
_entity.pdbx_description
1 polymer ?
#
loop_
_entity_poly.entity_id
_entity_poly.type
_entity_poly.pdbx_seq_one_letter_code
_entity_poly.pdbx_strand_id
1 'polypeptide(L)'
;MLAIAQNFELILYIYSLGLRVGPGFFSSFKHGGVKLNLLTFALIITGSLMAMVIFWTTGTSAPDTVGLLAGAVTNTPMLGAGQQALLQMSPDNTDAANNMAMACAVAYPFGLLGMVISVIILRKVFAPKSTGKQTNTSSDNTFVAEYQIRNPDIFGKTIMEIRQGADCQFVISRIRKNET
;
A
#
# COMPACT_ATOMS: atom_id res chain seq x y z
N MET A 1 -8.82 -23.40 18.36
CA MET A 1 -9.46 -22.07 18.45
C MET A 1 -8.60 -20.99 17.82
N LEU A 2 -7.32 -20.84 18.23
CA LEU A 2 -6.42 -19.80 17.72
C LEU A 2 -6.20 -19.88 16.19
N ALA A 3 -5.94 -21.07 15.67
CA ALA A 3 -5.74 -21.30 14.23
C ALA A 3 -6.97 -20.92 13.36
N ILE A 4 -8.18 -21.18 13.88
CA ILE A 4 -9.42 -20.79 13.20
C ILE A 4 -9.54 -19.27 13.14
N ALA A 5 -9.22 -18.58 14.24
CA ALA A 5 -9.25 -17.13 14.30
C ALA A 5 -8.23 -16.48 13.34
N GLN A 6 -7.01 -17.03 13.27
CA GLN A 6 -5.98 -16.58 12.32
C GLN A 6 -6.41 -16.76 10.86
N ASN A 7 -6.94 -17.92 10.52
CA ASN A 7 -7.43 -18.17 9.15
C ASN A 7 -8.59 -17.24 8.78
N PHE A 8 -9.50 -16.99 9.72
CA PHE A 8 -10.63 -16.09 9.51
C PHE A 8 -10.17 -14.63 9.31
N GLU A 9 -9.21 -14.17 10.12
CA GLU A 9 -8.58 -12.84 9.95
C GLU A 9 -7.93 -12.69 8.58
N LEU A 10 -7.18 -13.70 8.15
CA LEU A 10 -6.51 -13.69 6.84
C LEU A 10 -7.52 -13.61 5.69
N ILE A 11 -8.61 -14.39 5.76
CA ILE A 11 -9.68 -14.38 4.76
C ILE A 11 -10.35 -13.01 4.71
N LEU A 12 -10.71 -12.43 5.86
CA LEU A 12 -11.31 -11.09 5.93
C LEU A 12 -10.37 -10.01 5.38
N TYR A 13 -9.08 -10.10 5.69
CA TYR A 13 -8.08 -9.17 5.19
C TYR A 13 -8.00 -9.21 3.66
N ILE A 14 -7.84 -10.41 3.09
CA ILE A 14 -7.74 -10.59 1.62
C ILE A 14 -9.04 -10.14 0.94
N TYR A 15 -10.20 -10.49 1.49
CA TYR A 15 -11.50 -10.08 0.98
C TYR A 15 -11.66 -8.54 0.97
N SER A 16 -11.33 -7.90 2.08
CA SER A 16 -11.37 -6.44 2.20
C SER A 16 -10.45 -5.75 1.19
N LEU A 17 -9.23 -6.30 1.02
CA LEU A 17 -8.27 -5.81 0.04
C LEU A 17 -8.82 -5.96 -1.38
N GLY A 18 -9.42 -7.10 -1.70
CA GLY A 18 -10.03 -7.39 -3.00
C GLY A 18 -11.18 -6.43 -3.33
N LEU A 19 -12.05 -6.14 -2.38
CA LEU A 19 -13.12 -5.16 -2.55
C LEU A 19 -12.60 -3.75 -2.81
N ARG A 20 -11.51 -3.37 -2.15
CA ARG A 20 -10.93 -2.02 -2.28
C ARG A 20 -10.17 -1.83 -3.60
N VAL A 21 -9.43 -2.85 -4.03
CA VAL A 21 -8.54 -2.78 -5.19
C VAL A 21 -9.23 -3.23 -6.48
N GLY A 22 -10.18 -4.17 -6.38
CA GLY A 22 -10.84 -4.82 -7.51
C GLY A 22 -11.42 -3.87 -8.57
N PRO A 23 -12.24 -2.87 -8.21
CA PRO A 23 -12.86 -1.98 -9.19
C PRO A 23 -11.87 -1.18 -10.03
N GLY A 24 -10.69 -0.83 -9.45
CA GLY A 24 -9.64 -0.07 -10.13
C GLY A 24 -8.59 -0.92 -10.84
N PHE A 25 -8.56 -2.23 -10.58
CA PHE A 25 -7.47 -3.11 -11.02
C PHE A 25 -7.30 -3.13 -12.54
N PHE A 26 -8.36 -3.45 -13.27
CA PHE A 26 -8.32 -3.51 -14.74
C PHE A 26 -8.13 -2.15 -15.39
N SER A 27 -8.65 -1.08 -14.80
CA SER A 27 -8.46 0.29 -15.27
C SER A 27 -7.01 0.72 -15.14
N SER A 28 -6.34 0.32 -14.07
CA SER A 28 -4.92 0.63 -13.82
C SER A 28 -3.99 0.07 -14.90
N PHE A 29 -4.31 -1.09 -15.49
CA PHE A 29 -3.53 -1.67 -16.58
C PHE A 29 -3.54 -0.81 -17.85
N LYS A 30 -4.63 -0.10 -18.13
CA LYS A 30 -4.79 0.70 -19.37
C LYS A 30 -4.05 2.04 -19.31
N HIS A 31 -3.74 2.58 -18.12
CA HIS A 31 -3.21 3.93 -17.93
C HIS A 31 -1.81 3.95 -17.27
N GLY A 32 -0.88 3.14 -17.77
CA GLY A 32 0.51 3.14 -17.29
C GLY A 32 0.79 2.21 -16.11
N GLY A 33 -0.20 1.49 -15.58
CA GLY A 33 -0.05 0.53 -14.50
C GLY A 33 0.85 -0.65 -14.83
N VAL A 34 1.00 -1.01 -16.11
CA VAL A 34 1.89 -2.10 -16.54
C VAL A 34 3.33 -1.84 -16.10
N LYS A 35 3.84 -0.60 -16.25
CA LYS A 35 5.20 -0.24 -15.85
C LYS A 35 5.40 -0.38 -14.34
N LEU A 36 4.42 0.05 -13.55
CA LEU A 36 4.46 -0.08 -12.09
C LEU A 36 4.37 -1.54 -11.66
N ASN A 37 3.49 -2.33 -12.28
CA ASN A 37 3.37 -3.76 -12.00
C ASN A 37 4.65 -4.52 -12.35
N LEU A 38 5.29 -4.21 -13.48
CA LEU A 38 6.57 -4.81 -13.85
C LEU A 38 7.68 -4.46 -12.84
N LEU A 39 7.71 -3.22 -12.37
CA LEU A 39 8.66 -2.78 -11.35
C LEU A 39 8.44 -3.53 -10.02
N THR A 40 7.18 -3.66 -9.60
CA THR A 40 6.82 -4.41 -8.38
C THR A 40 7.20 -5.89 -8.52
N PHE A 41 6.95 -6.50 -9.68
CA PHE A 41 7.33 -7.87 -9.96
C PHE A 41 8.85 -8.06 -9.91
N ALA A 42 9.61 -7.15 -10.53
CA ALA A 42 11.06 -7.16 -10.47
C ALA A 42 11.58 -7.05 -9.02
N LEU A 43 10.95 -6.21 -8.20
CA LEU A 43 11.30 -6.04 -6.79
C LEU A 43 11.04 -7.32 -5.98
N ILE A 44 9.93 -8.00 -6.22
CA ILE A 44 9.61 -9.28 -5.56
C ILE A 44 10.64 -10.35 -5.94
N ILE A 45 10.97 -10.48 -7.25
CA ILE A 45 11.99 -11.43 -7.72
C ILE A 45 13.34 -11.11 -7.09
N THR A 46 13.75 -9.86 -7.08
CA THR A 46 15.04 -9.45 -6.49
C THR A 46 15.10 -9.80 -5.00
N GLY A 47 14.03 -9.52 -4.25
CA GLY A 47 13.94 -9.88 -2.82
C GLY A 47 14.02 -11.39 -2.60
N SER A 48 13.34 -12.19 -3.43
CA SER A 48 13.37 -13.64 -3.36
C SER A 48 14.76 -14.23 -3.70
N LEU A 49 15.41 -13.67 -4.71
CA LEU A 49 16.79 -14.06 -5.06
C LEU A 49 17.78 -13.72 -3.95
N MET A 50 17.65 -12.55 -3.32
CA MET A 50 18.47 -12.18 -2.16
C MET A 50 18.27 -13.16 -1.00
N ALA A 51 17.04 -13.54 -0.69
CA ALA A 51 16.76 -14.53 0.34
C ALA A 51 17.40 -15.89 0.01
N MET A 52 17.38 -16.30 -1.26
CA MET A 52 18.03 -17.53 -1.72
C MET A 52 19.55 -17.47 -1.58
N VAL A 53 20.17 -16.34 -1.89
CA VAL A 53 21.60 -16.11 -1.67
C VAL A 53 21.94 -16.19 -0.17
N ILE A 54 21.14 -15.57 0.69
CA ILE A 54 21.33 -15.65 2.15
C ILE A 54 21.23 -17.11 2.62
N PHE A 55 20.22 -17.85 2.18
CA PHE A 55 20.04 -19.25 2.50
C PHE A 55 21.30 -20.08 2.16
N TRP A 56 21.87 -19.90 0.98
CA TRP A 56 23.04 -20.67 0.56
C TRP A 56 24.36 -20.24 1.23
N THR A 57 24.49 -18.95 1.54
CA THR A 57 25.75 -18.41 2.10
C THR A 57 25.83 -18.57 3.62
N THR A 58 24.70 -18.48 4.32
CA THR A 58 24.66 -18.52 5.79
C THR A 58 24.36 -19.92 6.35
N GLY A 59 23.81 -20.83 5.52
CA GLY A 59 23.36 -22.14 5.98
C GLY A 59 22.18 -22.11 6.93
N THR A 60 21.44 -20.99 6.96
CA THR A 60 20.17 -20.86 7.72
C THR A 60 19.14 -21.86 7.23
N SER A 61 18.23 -22.28 8.11
CA SER A 61 17.15 -23.19 7.70
C SER A 61 16.20 -22.53 6.71
N ALA A 62 15.53 -23.32 5.85
CA ALA A 62 14.55 -22.79 4.91
C ALA A 62 13.38 -22.08 5.62
N PRO A 63 12.81 -22.61 6.73
CA PRO A 63 11.80 -21.91 7.50
C PRO A 63 12.29 -20.55 8.03
N ASP A 64 13.48 -20.48 8.60
CA ASP A 64 14.03 -19.23 9.13
C ASP A 64 14.26 -18.21 8.02
N THR A 65 14.73 -18.64 6.85
CA THR A 65 14.92 -17.75 5.69
C THR A 65 13.60 -17.15 5.21
N VAL A 66 12.53 -17.96 5.17
CA VAL A 66 11.18 -17.45 4.84
C VAL A 66 10.69 -16.48 5.90
N GLY A 67 10.93 -16.77 7.19
CA GLY A 67 10.61 -15.86 8.29
C GLY A 67 11.37 -14.55 8.19
N LEU A 68 12.68 -14.58 7.95
CA LEU A 68 13.50 -13.38 7.74
C LEU A 68 13.02 -12.55 6.56
N LEU A 69 12.68 -13.18 5.43
CA LEU A 69 12.16 -12.49 4.26
C LEU A 69 10.82 -11.84 4.56
N ALA A 70 9.89 -12.57 5.18
CA ALA A 70 8.59 -12.06 5.56
C ALA A 70 8.69 -10.83 6.49
N GLY A 71 9.62 -10.87 7.46
CA GLY A 71 9.91 -9.76 8.35
C GLY A 71 10.55 -8.57 7.64
N ALA A 72 11.55 -8.82 6.80
CA ALA A 72 12.27 -7.77 6.07
C ALA A 72 11.36 -6.98 5.12
N VAL A 73 10.39 -7.65 4.49
CA VAL A 73 9.38 -6.98 3.63
C VAL A 73 8.09 -6.61 4.36
N THR A 74 8.05 -6.77 5.70
CA THR A 74 6.89 -6.48 6.55
C THR A 74 5.59 -7.16 6.09
N ASN A 75 5.70 -8.41 5.62
CA ASN A 75 4.61 -9.17 5.02
C ASN A 75 4.16 -10.32 5.95
N THR A 76 3.31 -10.03 6.92
CA THR A 76 2.75 -11.04 7.84
C THR A 76 1.86 -12.09 7.16
N PRO A 77 1.09 -11.80 6.09
CA PRO A 77 0.40 -12.83 5.32
C PRO A 77 1.35 -13.88 4.71
N MET A 78 2.54 -13.48 4.27
CA MET A 78 3.56 -14.40 3.78
C MET A 78 4.05 -15.35 4.88
N LEU A 79 4.24 -14.83 6.10
CA LEU A 79 4.59 -15.65 7.27
C LEU A 79 3.52 -16.71 7.53
N GLY A 80 2.24 -16.30 7.60
CA GLY A 80 1.13 -17.24 7.84
C GLY A 80 1.01 -18.30 6.76
N ALA A 81 1.15 -17.94 5.49
CA ALA A 81 1.14 -18.88 4.38
C ALA A 81 2.34 -19.86 4.45
N GLY A 82 3.53 -19.36 4.79
CA GLY A 82 4.72 -20.17 4.95
C GLY A 82 4.59 -21.20 6.09
N GLN A 83 4.10 -20.76 7.25
CA GLN A 83 3.85 -21.66 8.39
C GLN A 83 2.81 -22.73 8.04
N GLN A 84 1.72 -22.34 7.37
CA GLN A 84 0.69 -23.28 6.95
C GLN A 84 1.22 -24.32 5.95
N ALA A 85 2.00 -23.89 4.96
CA ALA A 85 2.65 -24.78 4.00
C ALA A 85 3.61 -25.76 4.69
N LEU A 86 4.44 -25.26 5.63
CA LEU A 86 5.35 -26.09 6.41
C LEU A 86 4.62 -27.18 7.20
N LEU A 87 3.55 -26.81 7.91
CA LEU A 87 2.76 -27.75 8.72
C LEU A 87 1.97 -28.74 7.86
N GLN A 88 1.59 -28.37 6.63
CA GLN A 88 1.00 -29.32 5.68
C GLN A 88 2.00 -30.37 5.18
N MET A 89 3.27 -29.96 5.00
CA MET A 89 4.33 -30.88 4.57
C MET A 89 4.87 -31.72 5.73
N SER A 90 4.89 -31.18 6.93
CA SER A 90 5.44 -31.80 8.14
C SER A 90 4.61 -31.39 9.37
N PRO A 91 3.50 -32.09 9.65
CA PRO A 91 2.55 -31.72 10.71
C PRO A 91 3.16 -31.66 12.11
N ASP A 92 4.19 -32.48 12.36
CA ASP A 92 4.85 -32.56 13.66
C ASP A 92 5.94 -31.48 13.86
N ASN A 93 6.25 -30.69 12.84
CA ASN A 93 7.35 -29.72 12.88
C ASN A 93 6.87 -28.32 13.34
N THR A 94 6.18 -28.29 14.50
CA THR A 94 5.70 -27.05 15.12
C THR A 94 6.84 -26.12 15.55
N ASP A 95 8.01 -26.68 15.91
CA ASP A 95 9.17 -25.90 16.32
C ASP A 95 9.74 -25.08 15.14
N ALA A 96 9.79 -25.65 13.94
CA ALA A 96 10.23 -24.89 12.76
C ALA A 96 9.23 -23.78 12.38
N ALA A 97 7.91 -23.99 12.57
CA ALA A 97 6.92 -22.95 12.37
C ALA A 97 7.07 -21.80 13.40
N ASN A 98 7.38 -22.12 14.65
CA ASN A 98 7.66 -21.13 15.69
C ASN A 98 8.98 -20.38 15.39
N ASN A 99 10.04 -21.06 14.96
CA ASN A 99 11.30 -20.44 14.59
C ASN A 99 11.10 -19.47 13.41
N MET A 100 10.30 -19.84 12.41
CA MET A 100 9.92 -18.94 11.32
C MET A 100 9.26 -17.65 11.84
N ALA A 101 8.37 -17.75 12.84
CA ALA A 101 7.75 -16.58 13.45
C ALA A 101 8.76 -15.72 14.22
N MET A 102 9.69 -16.36 14.94
CA MET A 102 10.76 -15.67 15.66
C MET A 102 11.70 -14.93 14.69
N ALA A 103 12.11 -15.58 13.62
CA ALA A 103 12.94 -14.97 12.57
C ALA A 103 12.23 -13.75 11.93
N CYS A 104 10.93 -13.86 11.68
CA CYS A 104 10.13 -12.75 11.21
C CYS A 104 10.10 -11.61 12.22
N ALA A 105 9.85 -11.89 13.50
CA ALA A 105 9.78 -10.88 14.56
C ALA A 105 11.09 -10.11 14.72
N VAL A 106 12.22 -10.78 14.57
CA VAL A 106 13.56 -10.15 14.63
C VAL A 106 13.81 -9.27 13.39
N ALA A 107 13.43 -9.72 12.20
CA ALA A 107 13.67 -8.98 10.96
C ALA A 107 12.69 -7.81 10.75
N TYR A 108 11.50 -7.88 11.29
CA TYR A 108 10.41 -6.92 11.06
C TYR A 108 10.78 -5.46 11.41
N PRO A 109 11.37 -5.15 12.58
CA PRO A 109 11.78 -3.78 12.90
C PRO A 109 12.81 -3.22 11.90
N PHE A 110 13.74 -4.06 11.44
CA PHE A 110 14.74 -3.65 10.45
C PHE A 110 14.11 -3.41 9.08
N GLY A 111 13.13 -4.20 8.69
CA GLY A 111 12.34 -3.99 7.47
C GLY A 111 11.62 -2.66 7.49
N LEU A 112 10.98 -2.33 8.60
CA LEU A 112 10.25 -1.07 8.79
C LEU A 112 11.21 0.13 8.76
N LEU A 113 12.31 0.07 9.49
CA LEU A 113 13.35 1.11 9.48
C LEU A 113 13.95 1.27 8.08
N GLY A 114 14.26 0.17 7.40
CA GLY A 114 14.78 0.16 6.04
C GLY A 114 13.85 0.86 5.05
N MET A 115 12.55 0.63 5.16
CA MET A 115 11.54 1.28 4.34
C MET A 115 11.54 2.81 4.57
N VAL A 116 11.54 3.26 5.82
CA VAL A 116 11.56 4.69 6.15
C VAL A 116 12.83 5.36 5.63
N ILE A 117 13.98 4.73 5.87
CA ILE A 117 15.28 5.23 5.39
C ILE A 117 15.30 5.30 3.86
N SER A 118 14.80 4.26 3.18
CA SER A 118 14.73 4.23 1.71
C SER A 118 13.90 5.39 1.16
N VAL A 119 12.74 5.68 1.76
CA VAL A 119 11.90 6.82 1.35
C VAL A 119 12.62 8.15 1.57
N ILE A 120 13.34 8.32 2.68
CA ILE A 120 14.12 9.53 2.96
C ILE A 120 15.24 9.71 1.93
N ILE A 121 15.98 8.63 1.61
CA ILE A 121 17.05 8.65 0.62
C ILE A 121 16.49 8.97 -0.76
N LEU A 122 15.44 8.28 -1.20
CA LEU A 122 14.80 8.53 -2.48
C LEU A 122 14.33 9.97 -2.60
N ARG A 123 13.70 10.52 -1.55
CA ARG A 123 13.29 11.91 -1.52
C ARG A 123 14.48 12.85 -1.64
N LYS A 124 15.60 12.57 -0.96
CA LYS A 124 16.81 13.41 -0.99
C LYS A 124 17.51 13.35 -2.35
N VAL A 125 17.53 12.19 -3.00
CA VAL A 125 18.24 11.96 -4.27
C VAL A 125 17.40 12.39 -5.47
N PHE A 126 16.11 12.06 -5.48
CA PHE A 126 15.24 12.24 -6.63
C PHE A 126 14.27 13.43 -6.51
N ALA A 127 14.10 14.02 -5.31
CA ALA A 127 13.34 15.25 -5.24
C ALA A 127 14.09 16.32 -6.05
N PRO A 128 13.45 16.94 -7.04
CA PRO A 128 14.06 18.05 -7.74
C PRO A 128 14.41 19.09 -6.68
N LYS A 129 15.66 19.59 -6.68
CA LYS A 129 16.01 20.78 -5.92
C LYS A 129 14.99 21.83 -6.31
N SER A 130 14.02 22.04 -5.46
CA SER A 130 13.10 23.16 -5.59
C SER A 130 13.95 24.40 -5.56
N THR A 131 14.33 24.87 -6.76
CA THR A 131 14.92 26.19 -6.94
C THR A 131 13.87 27.12 -6.39
N GLY A 132 14.17 27.74 -5.26
CA GLY A 132 13.27 28.50 -4.40
C GLY A 132 12.43 29.55 -5.13
N LYS A 133 11.40 29.08 -5.80
CA LYS A 133 10.19 29.83 -5.96
C LYS A 133 9.28 29.29 -4.86
N GLN A 134 9.45 29.85 -3.67
CA GLN A 134 8.34 29.99 -2.77
C GLN A 134 7.27 30.72 -3.58
N THR A 135 6.48 30.00 -4.35
CA THR A 135 5.09 30.38 -4.44
C THR A 135 4.68 30.34 -2.99
N ASN A 136 4.43 31.49 -2.42
CA ASN A 136 3.64 31.66 -1.24
C ASN A 136 2.32 30.95 -1.53
N THR A 137 2.33 29.65 -1.40
CA THR A 137 1.14 28.86 -1.19
C THR A 137 0.82 29.21 0.25
N SER A 138 0.16 30.36 0.40
CA SER A 138 -0.73 30.61 1.50
C SER A 138 -1.36 29.25 1.79
N SER A 139 -1.15 28.78 3.00
CA SER A 139 -1.65 27.53 3.57
C SER A 139 -2.92 27.14 2.83
N ASP A 140 -2.80 26.17 1.93
CA ASP A 140 -3.91 25.66 1.14
C ASP A 140 -4.79 24.90 2.14
N ASN A 141 -5.48 25.66 2.95
CA ASN A 141 -6.57 25.18 3.79
C ASN A 141 -7.72 24.80 2.87
N THR A 142 -7.47 23.76 2.04
CA THR A 142 -8.55 23.15 1.27
C THR A 142 -9.49 22.50 2.27
N PHE A 143 -10.57 23.17 2.58
CA PHE A 143 -11.62 22.62 3.43
C PHE A 143 -12.78 22.16 2.55
N VAL A 144 -13.39 21.07 2.93
CA VAL A 144 -14.61 20.57 2.30
C VAL A 144 -15.78 21.25 3.00
N ALA A 145 -16.56 22.01 2.24
CA ALA A 145 -17.75 22.66 2.74
C ALA A 145 -18.97 22.29 1.89
N GLU A 146 -20.10 22.18 2.52
CA GLU A 146 -21.40 21.94 1.87
C GLU A 146 -22.14 23.28 1.75
N TYR A 147 -22.46 23.67 0.52
CA TYR A 147 -23.18 24.91 0.26
C TYR A 147 -24.51 24.63 -0.40
N GLN A 148 -25.54 25.33 0.06
CA GLN A 148 -26.85 25.37 -0.62
C GLN A 148 -26.84 26.52 -1.60
N ILE A 149 -27.08 26.23 -2.89
CA ILE A 149 -27.17 27.23 -3.93
C ILE A 149 -28.52 27.93 -3.79
N ARG A 150 -28.49 29.24 -3.49
CA ARG A 150 -29.67 30.10 -3.38
C ARG A 150 -29.69 31.22 -4.42
N ASN A 151 -28.58 31.42 -5.15
CA ASN A 151 -28.49 32.47 -6.14
C ASN A 151 -29.15 32.03 -7.45
N PRO A 152 -30.24 32.71 -7.90
CA PRO A 152 -30.96 32.37 -9.13
C PRO A 152 -30.07 32.52 -10.38
N ASP A 153 -29.07 33.39 -10.37
CA ASP A 153 -28.17 33.64 -11.51
C ASP A 153 -27.30 32.44 -11.88
N ILE A 154 -27.23 31.44 -11.01
CA ILE A 154 -26.48 30.21 -11.21
C ILE A 154 -27.35 29.09 -11.79
N PHE A 155 -28.69 29.22 -11.72
CA PHE A 155 -29.59 28.20 -12.21
C PHE A 155 -29.54 28.10 -13.74
N GLY A 156 -29.38 26.84 -14.22
CA GLY A 156 -29.30 26.56 -15.65
C GLY A 156 -27.88 26.72 -16.25
N LYS A 157 -26.93 27.27 -15.50
CA LYS A 157 -25.53 27.34 -15.95
C LYS A 157 -24.76 26.03 -15.70
N THR A 158 -23.81 25.76 -16.59
CA THR A 158 -22.90 24.66 -16.42
C THR A 158 -21.85 24.95 -15.32
N ILE A 159 -21.28 23.89 -14.70
CA ILE A 159 -20.21 24.05 -13.71
C ILE A 159 -19.03 24.84 -14.27
N MET A 160 -18.76 24.72 -15.57
CA MET A 160 -17.65 25.41 -16.23
C MET A 160 -17.88 26.90 -16.33
N GLU A 161 -19.11 27.33 -16.64
CA GLU A 161 -19.51 28.76 -16.69
C GLU A 161 -19.49 29.39 -15.30
N ILE A 162 -19.93 28.66 -14.28
CA ILE A 162 -19.89 29.13 -12.89
C ILE A 162 -18.43 29.31 -12.43
N ARG A 163 -17.55 28.40 -12.79
CA ARG A 163 -16.12 28.46 -12.43
C ARG A 163 -15.39 29.61 -13.13
N GLN A 164 -15.76 29.95 -14.36
CA GLN A 164 -15.17 31.07 -15.11
C GLN A 164 -15.59 32.45 -14.56
N GLY A 165 -16.76 32.53 -13.94
CA GLY A 165 -17.25 33.75 -13.33
C GLY A 165 -16.91 33.91 -11.85
N ALA A 166 -16.19 33.00 -11.24
CA ALA A 166 -15.86 33.06 -9.82
C ALA A 166 -14.41 33.55 -9.60
N ASP A 167 -14.24 34.50 -8.70
CA ASP A 167 -12.95 35.09 -8.31
C ASP A 167 -12.08 34.14 -7.46
N CYS A 168 -12.58 32.93 -7.11
CA CYS A 168 -11.89 31.97 -6.27
C CYS A 168 -11.82 30.60 -6.95
N GLN A 169 -10.70 29.89 -6.72
CA GLN A 169 -10.56 28.52 -7.20
C GLN A 169 -11.28 27.56 -6.26
N PHE A 170 -12.25 26.82 -6.78
CA PHE A 170 -12.94 25.76 -6.05
C PHE A 170 -13.13 24.53 -6.95
N VAL A 171 -13.26 23.37 -6.33
CA VAL A 171 -13.54 22.11 -7.00
C VAL A 171 -14.84 21.54 -6.46
N ILE A 172 -15.80 21.31 -7.34
CA ILE A 172 -17.06 20.67 -6.97
C ILE A 172 -16.87 19.16 -7.02
N SER A 173 -16.90 18.51 -5.85
CA SER A 173 -16.74 17.06 -5.73
C SER A 173 -18.06 16.30 -5.84
N ARG A 174 -19.17 16.93 -5.48
CA ARG A 174 -20.51 16.32 -5.51
C ARG A 174 -21.61 17.37 -5.61
N ILE A 175 -22.63 17.08 -6.42
CA ILE A 175 -23.86 17.85 -6.48
C ILE A 175 -24.98 16.95 -5.97
N ARG A 176 -25.76 17.46 -5.02
CA ARG A 176 -26.99 16.80 -4.56
C ARG A 176 -28.17 17.61 -5.05
N LYS A 177 -29.03 17.01 -5.85
CA LYS A 177 -30.30 17.60 -6.28
C LYS A 177 -31.38 17.12 -5.31
N ASN A 178 -32.09 18.02 -4.67
CA ASN A 178 -33.26 17.64 -3.90
C ASN A 178 -34.33 17.17 -4.90
N GLU A 179 -34.70 15.92 -4.86
CA GLU A 179 -35.93 15.44 -5.46
C GLU A 179 -37.04 15.85 -4.52
N THR A 180 -37.91 16.76 -5.00
CA THR A 180 -39.21 17.05 -4.41
C THR A 180 -40.15 15.93 -4.72
#